data_c1556544c2ee46a270d37ac139506385
#
_entry.id   c1556544c2ee46a270d37ac139506385
#
_cell.length_a   1.000
_cell.length_b   1.000
_cell.length_c   1.000
_cell.angle_alpha   90.00
_cell.angle_beta   90.00
_cell.angle_gamma   90.00
#
_symmetry.space_group_name_H-M   'P 1'
#
loop_
_entity.id
_entity.type
_entity.pdbx_description
1 polymer ?
#
loop_
_entity_poly.entity_id
_entity_poly.type
_entity_poly.pdbx_seq_one_letter_code
_entity_poly.pdbx_strand_id
1 'polypeptide(L)'
;MVARLVNPAAGGTASLDNRGLTQPGHPADHTQASGVAPGAGSRSVQRWALLDILRGVTGRKSHRMCARYTVDGDAEIGTRAGSRVVRGRDGKRRTVADGERASVGNVIMCDSALCPVCCARKRAAQLRAVEASTRGIDQVALMTLTVPHDRETPLGDMLDAMATAWNASMSARQRRAWEAVGMVGWLRALDYTHGQNGHHPHYHAVLYFDRHVSQETLSAVFSDTFDRWSRSIERSLGRAPKAHAQDIQHARDRDDVRTYAIKAFAMDALWV
;
A
#
# COMPACT_ATOMS: atom_id res chain seq x y z
N MET A 1 20.64 8.37 -16.00
CA MET A 1 19.39 7.90 -16.61
C MET A 1 18.42 7.64 -15.45
N VAL A 2 17.60 8.62 -15.09
CA VAL A 2 16.73 8.56 -13.92
C VAL A 2 15.51 7.71 -14.27
N ALA A 3 15.44 6.50 -13.73
CA ALA A 3 14.23 5.69 -13.83
C ALA A 3 13.17 6.32 -12.92
N ARG A 4 12.30 7.14 -13.50
CA ARG A 4 11.04 7.49 -12.85
C ARG A 4 10.27 6.18 -12.68
N LEU A 5 10.09 5.72 -11.46
CA LEU A 5 9.00 4.80 -11.15
C LEU A 5 7.69 5.59 -11.32
N VAL A 6 7.26 5.71 -12.57
CA VAL A 6 5.96 6.26 -12.91
C VAL A 6 4.93 5.27 -12.41
N ASN A 7 4.06 5.73 -11.55
CA ASN A 7 2.86 5.01 -11.16
C ASN A 7 2.05 4.68 -12.44
N PRO A 8 1.85 3.43 -12.84
CA PRO A 8 1.04 3.10 -14.01
C PRO A 8 -0.43 3.13 -13.61
N ALA A 9 -0.97 4.32 -13.41
CA ALA A 9 -2.38 4.52 -13.20
C ALA A 9 -2.80 5.82 -13.88
N ALA A 10 -2.67 5.88 -15.18
CA ALA A 10 -3.44 6.81 -16.00
C ALA A 10 -3.45 6.27 -17.44
N GLY A 11 -4.59 5.90 -17.92
CA GLY A 11 -4.81 5.74 -19.35
C GLY A 11 -5.26 4.35 -19.74
N GLY A 12 -6.54 4.18 -19.76
CA GLY A 12 -7.24 3.09 -20.38
C GLY A 12 -8.66 3.06 -19.90
N THR A 13 -9.47 4.06 -20.25
CA THR A 13 -10.93 3.90 -20.27
C THR A 13 -11.25 2.94 -21.39
N ALA A 14 -11.13 1.65 -21.16
CA ALA A 14 -11.75 0.66 -21.98
C ALA A 14 -13.26 0.86 -21.86
N SER A 15 -13.87 1.43 -22.87
CA SER A 15 -15.31 1.44 -23.06
C SER A 15 -15.78 -0.01 -23.01
N LEU A 16 -16.50 -0.37 -21.98
CA LEU A 16 -17.14 -1.68 -21.86
C LEU A 16 -18.31 -1.71 -22.85
N ASP A 17 -18.00 -2.05 -24.09
CA ASP A 17 -19.01 -2.34 -25.10
C ASP A 17 -19.65 -3.69 -24.71
N ASN A 18 -20.93 -3.66 -24.47
CA ASN A 18 -21.71 -4.68 -23.78
C ASN A 18 -22.10 -5.86 -24.71
N ARG A 19 -21.21 -6.24 -25.66
CA ARG A 19 -21.46 -7.32 -26.62
C ARG A 19 -20.67 -8.57 -26.24
N GLY A 20 -21.39 -9.56 -25.72
CA GLY A 20 -20.91 -10.95 -25.65
C GLY A 20 -20.53 -11.52 -24.30
N LEU A 21 -21.08 -11.02 -23.18
CA LEU A 21 -20.89 -11.66 -21.88
C LEU A 21 -21.84 -12.85 -21.75
N THR A 22 -21.39 -14.05 -22.03
CA THR A 22 -22.07 -15.29 -21.66
C THR A 22 -22.10 -15.40 -20.14
N GLN A 23 -23.29 -15.48 -19.56
CA GLN A 23 -23.43 -15.82 -18.14
C GLN A 23 -23.04 -17.29 -17.96
N PRO A 24 -22.07 -17.60 -17.10
CA PRO A 24 -21.94 -18.96 -16.62
C PRO A 24 -23.22 -19.31 -15.87
N GLY A 25 -23.77 -20.51 -16.11
CA GLY A 25 -24.96 -21.00 -15.44
C GLY A 25 -24.87 -20.77 -13.94
N HIS A 26 -26.02 -20.46 -13.31
CA HIS A 26 -26.13 -20.21 -11.88
C HIS A 26 -25.23 -21.18 -11.10
N PRO A 27 -24.29 -20.71 -10.27
CA PRO A 27 -23.55 -21.62 -9.43
C PRO A 27 -24.54 -22.29 -8.49
N ALA A 28 -24.58 -23.61 -8.52
CA ALA A 28 -25.32 -24.41 -7.57
C ALA A 28 -25.04 -23.91 -6.16
N ASP A 29 -26.06 -23.84 -5.38
CA ASP A 29 -26.11 -23.46 -3.98
C ASP A 29 -24.91 -24.02 -3.18
N HIS A 30 -23.91 -23.19 -2.88
CA HIS A 30 -22.73 -23.55 -2.12
C HIS A 30 -22.96 -23.50 -0.60
N THR A 31 -24.19 -23.68 -0.15
CA THR A 31 -24.58 -23.71 1.28
C THR A 31 -24.30 -25.02 1.98
N GLN A 32 -23.62 -25.97 1.33
CA GLN A 32 -23.10 -27.17 2.01
C GLN A 32 -21.57 -27.23 2.00
N ALA A 33 -20.91 -26.25 2.60
CA ALA A 33 -19.57 -26.43 3.08
C ALA A 33 -19.65 -27.10 4.46
N SER A 34 -19.36 -28.39 4.45
CA SER A 34 -19.12 -29.27 5.60
C SER A 34 -18.54 -28.51 6.80
N GLY A 35 -19.11 -28.79 7.98
CA GLY A 35 -18.75 -28.22 9.28
C GLY A 35 -17.26 -28.36 9.65
N VAL A 36 -16.48 -27.39 9.21
CA VAL A 36 -15.19 -27.06 9.82
C VAL A 36 -15.50 -25.92 10.79
N ALA A 37 -15.28 -26.20 12.08
CA ALA A 37 -15.37 -25.21 13.14
C ALA A 37 -14.67 -23.91 12.73
N PRO A 38 -15.12 -22.69 13.17
CA PRO A 38 -14.48 -21.43 12.87
C PRO A 38 -13.19 -21.27 13.64
N GLY A 39 -12.18 -22.03 13.28
CA GLY A 39 -10.80 -21.89 13.70
C GLY A 39 -10.04 -21.22 12.59
N ALA A 40 -9.71 -19.93 12.77
CA ALA A 40 -8.73 -19.16 11.99
C ALA A 40 -8.68 -19.50 10.49
N GLY A 41 -9.75 -19.25 9.77
CA GLY A 41 -9.78 -19.35 8.32
C GLY A 41 -8.63 -18.53 7.74
N SER A 42 -7.91 -19.07 6.76
CA SER A 42 -6.77 -18.38 6.19
C SER A 42 -7.19 -16.96 5.80
N ARG A 43 -6.29 -15.98 5.90
CA ARG A 43 -6.55 -14.58 5.49
C ARG A 43 -7.16 -14.48 4.09
N SER A 44 -6.91 -15.48 3.26
CA SER A 44 -7.52 -15.59 1.93
C SER A 44 -9.02 -15.82 2.02
N VAL A 45 -9.48 -16.77 2.84
CA VAL A 45 -10.92 -17.05 3.03
C VAL A 45 -11.65 -15.82 3.57
N GLN A 46 -11.05 -15.13 4.54
CA GLN A 46 -11.62 -13.90 5.07
C GLN A 46 -11.80 -12.80 4.01
N ARG A 47 -10.83 -12.64 3.10
CA ARG A 47 -10.94 -11.66 2.00
C ARG A 47 -12.06 -11.98 1.02
N TRP A 48 -12.30 -13.23 0.74
CA TRP A 48 -13.42 -13.64 -0.12
C TRP A 48 -14.76 -13.41 0.55
N ALA A 49 -14.88 -13.72 1.85
CA ALA A 49 -16.09 -13.42 2.63
C ALA A 49 -16.36 -11.90 2.67
N LEU A 50 -15.32 -11.08 2.90
CA LEU A 50 -15.43 -9.62 2.86
C LEU A 50 -15.82 -9.10 1.46
N LEU A 51 -15.34 -9.73 0.39
CA LEU A 51 -15.76 -9.38 -0.97
C LEU A 51 -17.24 -9.65 -1.18
N ASP A 52 -17.78 -10.74 -0.65
CA ASP A 52 -19.20 -11.04 -0.76
C ASP A 52 -20.07 -10.03 0.00
N ILE A 53 -19.62 -9.61 1.19
CA ILE A 53 -20.27 -8.50 1.93
C ILE A 53 -20.22 -7.21 1.11
N LEU A 54 -19.05 -6.86 0.57
CA LEU A 54 -18.88 -5.64 -0.24
C LEU A 54 -19.80 -5.66 -1.46
N ARG A 55 -19.97 -6.80 -2.12
CA ARG A 55 -20.88 -6.96 -3.26
C ARG A 55 -22.32 -6.65 -2.90
N GLY A 56 -22.76 -7.03 -1.69
CA GLY A 56 -24.11 -6.78 -1.17
C GLY A 56 -24.39 -5.31 -0.86
N VAL A 57 -23.39 -4.57 -0.38
CA VAL A 57 -23.59 -3.20 0.11
C VAL A 57 -23.14 -2.11 -0.87
N THR A 58 -22.38 -2.46 -1.91
CA THR A 58 -21.80 -1.47 -2.84
C THR A 58 -22.75 -1.10 -3.97
N GLY A 59 -22.86 0.19 -4.27
CA GLY A 59 -23.50 0.68 -5.50
C GLY A 59 -22.64 0.51 -6.77
N ARG A 60 -21.34 0.21 -6.63
CA ARG A 60 -20.41 0.15 -7.78
C ARG A 60 -20.51 -1.19 -8.52
N LYS A 61 -20.91 -1.13 -9.80
CA LYS A 61 -21.02 -2.31 -10.67
C LYS A 61 -19.71 -3.12 -10.72
N SER A 62 -18.58 -2.45 -10.82
CA SER A 62 -17.25 -3.11 -10.85
C SER A 62 -16.96 -3.97 -9.61
N HIS A 63 -17.36 -3.53 -8.41
CA HIS A 63 -17.21 -4.34 -7.18
C HIS A 63 -18.14 -5.54 -7.20
N ARG A 64 -19.39 -5.38 -7.64
CA ARG A 64 -20.37 -6.47 -7.73
C ARG A 64 -19.95 -7.55 -8.72
N MET A 65 -19.24 -7.16 -9.79
CA MET A 65 -18.75 -8.07 -10.84
C MET A 65 -17.37 -8.67 -10.52
N CYS A 66 -16.65 -8.18 -9.51
CA CYS A 66 -15.30 -8.63 -9.21
C CYS A 66 -15.23 -10.14 -8.96
N ALA A 67 -14.41 -10.83 -9.75
CA ALA A 67 -14.21 -12.28 -9.70
C ALA A 67 -15.50 -13.14 -9.84
N ARG A 68 -16.53 -12.62 -10.50
CA ARG A 68 -17.77 -13.35 -10.79
C ARG A 68 -17.88 -13.80 -12.25
N TYR A 69 -17.17 -13.13 -13.13
CA TYR A 69 -17.26 -13.38 -14.57
C TYR A 69 -15.86 -13.62 -15.12
N THR A 70 -15.79 -14.41 -16.15
CA THR A 70 -14.55 -14.65 -16.90
C THR A 70 -14.32 -13.54 -17.92
N VAL A 71 -13.08 -13.35 -18.31
CA VAL A 71 -12.71 -12.41 -19.38
C VAL A 71 -13.03 -13.04 -20.72
N ASP A 72 -12.67 -14.33 -20.87
CA ASP A 72 -12.90 -15.13 -22.07
C ASP A 72 -12.91 -16.62 -21.66
N GLY A 73 -13.91 -17.39 -22.14
CA GLY A 73 -14.04 -18.81 -21.83
C GLY A 73 -14.24 -19.10 -20.33
N ASP A 74 -13.64 -20.18 -19.86
CA ASP A 74 -13.77 -20.66 -18.50
C ASP A 74 -12.73 -20.08 -17.55
N ALA A 75 -13.03 -20.08 -16.24
CA ALA A 75 -12.06 -19.70 -15.22
C ALA A 75 -10.93 -20.74 -15.15
N GLU A 76 -9.71 -20.25 -15.13
CA GLU A 76 -8.53 -21.10 -14.97
C GLU A 76 -8.25 -21.34 -13.49
N ILE A 77 -8.15 -22.61 -13.08
CA ILE A 77 -7.76 -22.98 -11.73
C ILE A 77 -6.36 -23.59 -11.81
N GLY A 78 -5.40 -22.92 -11.17
CA GLY A 78 -4.04 -23.41 -11.04
C GLY A 78 -3.68 -23.69 -9.59
N THR A 79 -2.77 -24.60 -9.35
CA THR A 79 -2.16 -24.80 -8.03
C THR A 79 -0.66 -24.49 -8.12
N ARG A 80 -0.10 -24.02 -7.04
CA ARG A 80 1.34 -23.80 -6.89
C ARG A 80 1.78 -24.14 -5.48
N ALA A 81 3.00 -24.63 -5.34
CA ALA A 81 3.62 -24.81 -4.03
C ALA A 81 3.61 -23.50 -3.25
N GLY A 82 3.04 -23.52 -2.06
CA GLY A 82 3.06 -22.42 -1.13
C GLY A 82 4.34 -22.41 -0.32
N SER A 83 4.79 -21.22 0.06
CA SER A 83 5.86 -21.07 1.05
C SER A 83 5.54 -19.94 2.02
N ARG A 84 6.01 -20.08 3.25
CA ARG A 84 5.93 -19.01 4.27
C ARG A 84 7.28 -18.85 4.95
N VAL A 85 7.57 -17.63 5.36
CA VAL A 85 8.75 -17.34 6.17
C VAL A 85 8.39 -17.51 7.65
N VAL A 86 9.12 -18.33 8.34
CA VAL A 86 9.02 -18.52 9.80
C VAL A 86 10.29 -18.05 10.46
N ARG A 87 10.18 -17.51 11.66
CA ARG A 87 11.32 -17.17 12.50
C ARG A 87 11.64 -18.38 13.40
N GLY A 88 12.84 -18.94 13.25
CA GLY A 88 13.31 -20.00 14.11
C GLY A 88 13.55 -19.53 15.55
N ARG A 89 13.74 -20.46 16.49
CA ARG A 89 14.12 -20.15 17.87
C ARG A 89 15.48 -19.44 17.97
N ASP A 90 16.31 -19.61 16.95
CA ASP A 90 17.61 -18.92 16.79
C ASP A 90 17.49 -17.48 16.22
N GLY A 91 16.25 -16.97 16.12
CA GLY A 91 15.96 -15.65 15.56
C GLY A 91 16.08 -15.56 14.04
N LYS A 92 16.61 -16.61 13.37
CA LYS A 92 16.81 -16.61 11.91
C LYS A 92 15.52 -16.91 11.18
N ARG A 93 15.34 -16.26 10.05
CA ARG A 93 14.20 -16.50 9.16
C ARG A 93 14.50 -17.65 8.22
N ARG A 94 13.54 -18.54 8.09
CA ARG A 94 13.60 -19.71 7.18
C ARG A 94 12.34 -19.75 6.35
N THR A 95 12.48 -20.02 5.05
CA THR A 95 11.34 -20.29 4.19
C THR A 95 10.99 -21.77 4.34
N VAL A 96 9.77 -22.05 4.76
CA VAL A 96 9.24 -23.40 4.88
C VAL A 96 8.11 -23.60 3.88
N ALA A 97 7.92 -24.82 3.41
CA ALA A 97 6.78 -25.16 2.57
C ALA A 97 5.47 -24.92 3.36
N ASP A 98 4.46 -24.41 2.68
CA ASP A 98 3.16 -24.02 3.26
C ASP A 98 2.02 -24.59 2.40
N GLY A 99 2.12 -25.88 2.08
CA GLY A 99 1.15 -26.59 1.29
C GLY A 99 1.03 -26.07 -0.16
N GLU A 100 -0.06 -26.42 -0.80
CA GLU A 100 -0.42 -25.89 -2.12
C GLU A 100 -1.34 -24.70 -2.00
N ARG A 101 -1.18 -23.74 -2.90
CA ARG A 101 -2.04 -22.56 -3.00
C ARG A 101 -2.78 -22.59 -4.32
N ALA A 102 -4.10 -22.57 -4.26
CA ALA A 102 -4.92 -22.39 -5.43
C ALA A 102 -4.84 -20.95 -5.94
N SER A 103 -4.83 -20.79 -7.24
CA SER A 103 -4.98 -19.50 -7.92
C SER A 103 -6.12 -19.61 -8.94
N VAL A 104 -6.85 -18.53 -9.10
CA VAL A 104 -7.89 -18.41 -10.12
C VAL A 104 -7.47 -17.37 -11.12
N GLY A 105 -7.37 -17.76 -12.38
CA GLY A 105 -7.09 -16.91 -13.53
C GLY A 105 -8.33 -16.67 -14.38
N ASN A 106 -8.18 -15.87 -15.43
CA ASN A 106 -9.20 -15.56 -16.43
C ASN A 106 -10.51 -15.00 -15.85
N VAL A 107 -10.46 -14.29 -14.72
CA VAL A 107 -11.63 -13.66 -14.09
C VAL A 107 -11.52 -12.14 -14.11
N ILE A 108 -12.65 -11.46 -14.30
CA ILE A 108 -12.73 -10.00 -14.26
C ILE A 108 -12.47 -9.52 -12.84
N MET A 109 -11.47 -8.67 -12.69
CA MET A 109 -11.10 -8.06 -11.42
C MET A 109 -11.43 -6.57 -11.44
N CYS A 110 -12.02 -6.04 -10.37
CA CYS A 110 -12.40 -4.61 -10.31
C CYS A 110 -11.22 -3.66 -10.14
N ASP A 111 -10.05 -4.19 -9.81
CA ASP A 111 -8.80 -3.45 -9.56
C ASP A 111 -8.93 -2.27 -8.57
N SER A 112 -9.95 -2.27 -7.75
CA SER A 112 -10.22 -1.23 -6.75
C SER A 112 -9.43 -1.48 -5.47
N ALA A 113 -8.90 -0.41 -4.88
CA ALA A 113 -8.26 -0.47 -3.57
C ALA A 113 -9.26 -0.77 -2.43
N LEU A 114 -10.55 -0.51 -2.63
CA LEU A 114 -11.61 -0.83 -1.67
C LEU A 114 -12.06 -2.30 -1.73
N CYS A 115 -11.66 -3.03 -2.76
CA CYS A 115 -11.98 -4.45 -2.87
C CYS A 115 -10.92 -5.27 -2.10
N PRO A 116 -11.29 -6.08 -1.09
CA PRO A 116 -10.33 -6.80 -0.26
C PRO A 116 -9.44 -7.77 -1.05
N VAL A 117 -9.95 -8.35 -2.11
CA VAL A 117 -9.20 -9.27 -2.99
C VAL A 117 -8.26 -8.49 -3.91
N CYS A 118 -8.75 -7.44 -4.59
CA CYS A 118 -7.93 -6.64 -5.49
C CYS A 118 -6.86 -5.83 -4.75
N CYS A 119 -7.20 -5.28 -3.59
CA CYS A 119 -6.27 -4.59 -2.71
C CYS A 119 -5.10 -5.52 -2.32
N ALA A 120 -5.41 -6.76 -1.89
CA ALA A 120 -4.38 -7.72 -1.52
C ALA A 120 -3.46 -8.10 -2.70
N ARG A 121 -4.01 -8.22 -3.93
CA ARG A 121 -3.21 -8.45 -5.14
C ARG A 121 -2.28 -7.27 -5.44
N LYS A 122 -2.82 -6.05 -5.44
CA LYS A 122 -2.04 -4.81 -5.65
C LYS A 122 -0.92 -4.70 -4.63
N ARG A 123 -1.23 -4.91 -3.36
CA ARG A 123 -0.25 -4.89 -2.28
C ARG A 123 0.88 -5.90 -2.50
N ALA A 124 0.55 -7.15 -2.88
CA ALA A 124 1.56 -8.15 -3.17
C ALA A 124 2.46 -7.76 -4.37
N ALA A 125 1.90 -7.11 -5.38
CA ALA A 125 2.66 -6.61 -6.52
C ALA A 125 3.56 -5.42 -6.12
N GLN A 126 3.04 -4.50 -5.32
CA GLN A 126 3.79 -3.35 -4.80
C GLN A 126 4.95 -3.78 -3.90
N LEU A 127 4.74 -4.77 -3.01
CA LEU A 127 5.80 -5.30 -2.18
C LEU A 127 6.92 -5.94 -3.01
N ARG A 128 6.58 -6.71 -4.05
CA ARG A 128 7.58 -7.24 -4.97
C ARG A 128 8.34 -6.14 -5.72
N ALA A 129 7.66 -5.07 -6.12
CA ALA A 129 8.29 -3.92 -6.76
C ALA A 129 9.25 -3.20 -5.80
N VAL A 130 8.87 -3.03 -4.53
CA VAL A 130 9.75 -2.47 -3.48
C VAL A 130 10.97 -3.38 -3.26
N GLU A 131 10.78 -4.69 -3.12
CA GLU A 131 11.89 -5.65 -2.99
C GLU A 131 12.83 -5.62 -4.21
N ALA A 132 12.26 -5.44 -5.40
CA ALA A 132 13.06 -5.33 -6.62
C ALA A 132 13.83 -3.98 -6.69
N SER A 133 13.21 -2.88 -6.25
CA SER A 133 13.81 -1.55 -6.28
C SER A 133 14.96 -1.36 -5.28
N THR A 134 15.08 -2.24 -4.28
CA THR A 134 16.21 -2.22 -3.33
C THR A 134 17.45 -2.94 -3.86
N ARG A 135 17.39 -3.55 -5.05
CA ARG A 135 18.55 -4.19 -5.67
C ARG A 135 19.50 -3.13 -6.23
N GLY A 136 20.77 -3.19 -5.84
CA GLY A 136 21.79 -2.21 -6.27
C GLY A 136 21.64 -0.84 -5.61
N ILE A 137 20.90 -0.77 -4.51
CA ILE A 137 20.81 0.41 -3.65
C ILE A 137 21.73 0.20 -2.45
N ASP A 138 22.60 1.18 -2.21
CA ASP A 138 23.57 1.11 -1.14
C ASP A 138 22.96 1.41 0.22
N GLN A 139 21.99 2.32 0.23
CA GLN A 139 21.33 2.73 1.46
C GLN A 139 19.88 3.12 1.26
N VAL A 140 19.06 2.86 2.29
CA VAL A 140 17.67 3.27 2.38
C VAL A 140 17.44 4.07 3.64
N ALA A 141 16.71 5.17 3.53
CA ALA A 141 16.19 5.91 4.68
C ALA A 141 14.66 5.86 4.72
N LEU A 142 14.13 5.88 5.93
CA LEU A 142 12.70 5.88 6.22
C LEU A 142 12.32 7.25 6.76
N MET A 143 11.37 7.92 6.14
CA MET A 143 10.88 9.24 6.53
C MET A 143 9.41 9.17 6.90
N THR A 144 9.04 9.75 8.04
CA THR A 144 7.66 9.89 8.49
C THR A 144 7.28 11.35 8.58
N LEU A 145 6.15 11.73 7.96
CA LEU A 145 5.59 13.07 8.03
C LEU A 145 4.14 13.00 8.48
N THR A 146 3.82 13.65 9.61
CA THR A 146 2.50 13.70 10.20
C THR A 146 1.90 15.09 10.12
N VAL A 147 0.60 15.20 10.43
CA VAL A 147 -0.13 16.46 10.51
C VAL A 147 -0.75 16.62 11.91
N PRO A 148 -0.97 17.86 12.36
CA PRO A 148 -1.76 18.10 13.56
C PRO A 148 -3.19 17.60 13.32
N HIS A 149 -3.77 16.94 14.31
CA HIS A 149 -5.10 16.36 14.21
C HIS A 149 -5.86 16.50 15.53
N ASP A 150 -7.16 16.52 15.42
CA ASP A 150 -8.12 16.43 16.51
C ASP A 150 -9.41 15.78 15.99
N ARG A 151 -10.42 15.69 16.85
CA ARG A 151 -11.71 15.07 16.50
C ARG A 151 -12.52 15.89 15.49
N GLU A 152 -12.28 17.19 15.43
CA GLU A 152 -13.08 18.14 14.66
C GLU A 152 -12.54 18.35 13.25
N THR A 153 -11.24 18.08 13.03
CA THR A 153 -10.60 18.27 11.73
C THR A 153 -11.07 17.18 10.75
N PRO A 154 -11.76 17.56 9.66
CA PRO A 154 -12.20 16.59 8.66
C PRO A 154 -11.02 15.87 8.01
N LEU A 155 -11.15 14.56 7.79
CA LEU A 155 -10.11 13.76 7.13
C LEU A 155 -9.77 14.29 5.73
N GLY A 156 -10.78 14.74 4.97
CA GLY A 156 -10.58 15.31 3.63
C GLY A 156 -9.61 16.48 3.66
N ASP A 157 -9.82 17.43 4.56
CA ASP A 157 -8.98 18.64 4.70
C ASP A 157 -7.54 18.28 5.05
N MET A 158 -7.35 17.29 5.95
CA MET A 158 -6.02 16.78 6.28
C MET A 158 -5.32 16.14 5.08
N LEU A 159 -6.03 15.33 4.30
CA LEU A 159 -5.47 14.66 3.12
C LEU A 159 -5.08 15.67 2.03
N ASP A 160 -5.90 16.69 1.79
CA ASP A 160 -5.63 17.76 0.82
C ASP A 160 -4.44 18.64 1.29
N ALA A 161 -4.39 18.97 2.58
CA ALA A 161 -3.25 19.66 3.17
C ALA A 161 -1.95 18.84 3.02
N MET A 162 -2.01 17.54 3.30
CA MET A 162 -0.86 16.64 3.15
C MET A 162 -0.39 16.53 1.70
N ALA A 163 -1.31 16.43 0.75
CA ALA A 163 -0.95 16.36 -0.68
C ALA A 163 -0.27 17.66 -1.13
N THR A 164 -0.80 18.81 -0.73
CA THR A 164 -0.23 20.13 -1.01
C THR A 164 1.16 20.29 -0.37
N ALA A 165 1.28 19.94 0.90
CA ALA A 165 2.52 20.03 1.65
C ALA A 165 3.61 19.10 1.09
N TRP A 166 3.26 17.89 0.66
CA TRP A 166 4.19 16.99 0.00
C TRP A 166 4.76 17.60 -1.28
N ASN A 167 3.91 18.16 -2.12
CA ASN A 167 4.36 18.79 -3.37
C ASN A 167 5.29 19.98 -3.11
N ALA A 168 5.03 20.77 -2.06
CA ALA A 168 5.91 21.85 -1.63
C ALA A 168 7.25 21.35 -1.09
N SER A 169 7.22 20.29 -0.27
CA SER A 169 8.39 19.68 0.39
C SER A 169 9.27 18.90 -0.57
N MET A 170 8.69 18.33 -1.63
CA MET A 170 9.39 17.60 -2.68
C MET A 170 9.41 18.38 -4.01
N SER A 171 9.41 19.72 -3.93
CA SER A 171 9.58 20.60 -5.10
C SER A 171 10.90 20.33 -5.82
N ALA A 172 11.01 20.77 -7.07
CA ALA A 172 12.21 20.54 -7.88
C ALA A 172 13.53 21.02 -7.20
N ARG A 173 13.46 22.13 -6.45
CA ARG A 173 14.62 22.63 -5.67
C ARG A 173 14.98 21.65 -4.55
N GLN A 174 14.00 21.19 -3.78
CA GLN A 174 14.26 20.30 -2.65
C GLN A 174 14.69 18.90 -3.11
N ARG A 175 14.11 18.40 -4.21
CA ARG A 175 14.57 17.15 -4.84
C ARG A 175 16.05 17.22 -5.24
N ARG A 176 16.49 18.34 -5.84
CA ARG A 176 17.92 18.52 -6.15
C ARG A 176 18.82 18.48 -4.92
N ALA A 177 18.34 18.99 -3.76
CA ALA A 177 19.10 18.86 -2.51
C ALA A 177 19.21 17.38 -2.07
N TRP A 178 18.14 16.62 -2.17
CA TRP A 178 18.17 15.17 -1.93
C TRP A 178 19.05 14.41 -2.94
N GLU A 179 18.93 14.74 -4.22
CA GLU A 179 19.74 14.15 -5.30
C GLU A 179 21.24 14.45 -5.11
N ALA A 180 21.59 15.64 -4.63
CA ALA A 180 22.97 16.04 -4.35
C ALA A 180 23.63 15.17 -3.26
N VAL A 181 22.86 14.64 -2.32
CA VAL A 181 23.36 13.71 -1.30
C VAL A 181 23.23 12.24 -1.70
N GLY A 182 22.84 11.97 -2.96
CA GLY A 182 22.81 10.62 -3.53
C GLY A 182 21.43 9.97 -3.58
N MET A 183 20.34 10.70 -3.33
CA MET A 183 19.00 10.12 -3.50
C MET A 183 18.72 9.85 -4.97
N VAL A 184 18.39 8.60 -5.30
CA VAL A 184 18.06 8.17 -6.66
C VAL A 184 16.56 7.98 -6.87
N GLY A 185 15.78 7.94 -5.80
CA GLY A 185 14.33 7.79 -5.88
C GLY A 185 13.66 7.70 -4.52
N TRP A 186 12.35 7.69 -4.54
CA TRP A 186 11.53 7.48 -3.33
C TRP A 186 10.22 6.78 -3.64
N LEU A 187 9.67 6.14 -2.62
CA LEU A 187 8.31 5.63 -2.57
C LEU A 187 7.60 6.30 -1.41
N ARG A 188 6.40 6.84 -1.66
CA ARG A 188 5.54 7.40 -0.61
C ARG A 188 4.27 6.60 -0.47
N ALA A 189 3.85 6.37 0.76
CA ALA A 189 2.58 5.78 1.06
C ALA A 189 1.84 6.57 2.15
N LEU A 190 0.53 6.58 2.07
CA LEU A 190 -0.35 7.09 3.10
C LEU A 190 -0.62 5.95 4.10
N ASP A 191 -0.38 6.21 5.36
CA ASP A 191 -0.88 5.39 6.46
C ASP A 191 -1.95 6.18 7.21
N TYR A 192 -2.90 5.46 7.80
CA TYR A 192 -4.04 6.07 8.44
C TYR A 192 -4.47 5.26 9.65
N THR A 193 -4.61 5.96 10.77
CA THR A 193 -5.20 5.41 11.97
C THR A 193 -6.35 6.30 12.45
N HIS A 194 -7.27 5.74 13.21
CA HIS A 194 -8.34 6.46 13.86
C HIS A 194 -8.37 6.07 15.33
N GLY A 195 -8.40 7.05 16.20
CA GLY A 195 -8.36 6.82 17.65
C GLY A 195 -9.22 7.81 18.43
N GLN A 196 -8.99 7.89 19.71
CA GLN A 196 -9.71 8.81 20.61
C GLN A 196 -9.55 10.29 20.21
N ASN A 197 -8.46 10.65 19.56
CA ASN A 197 -8.16 12.00 19.09
C ASN A 197 -8.57 12.23 17.62
N GLY A 198 -9.42 11.37 17.05
CA GLY A 198 -9.90 11.47 15.68
C GLY A 198 -8.99 10.81 14.65
N HIS A 199 -9.01 11.34 13.45
CA HIS A 199 -8.25 10.85 12.31
C HIS A 199 -6.76 11.19 12.44
N HIS A 200 -5.87 10.23 12.17
CA HIS A 200 -4.43 10.44 12.21
C HIS A 200 -3.77 9.90 10.94
N PRO A 201 -3.88 10.63 9.82
CA PRO A 201 -3.17 10.30 8.60
C PRO A 201 -1.70 10.74 8.69
N HIS A 202 -0.81 9.94 8.11
CA HIS A 202 0.61 10.28 7.98
C HIS A 202 1.22 9.67 6.72
N TYR A 203 2.26 10.29 6.21
CA TYR A 203 3.05 9.74 5.13
C TYR A 203 4.25 8.98 5.66
N HIS A 204 4.43 7.79 5.13
CA HIS A 204 5.67 7.07 5.16
C HIS A 204 6.34 7.17 3.80
N ALA A 205 7.59 7.57 3.77
CA ALA A 205 8.39 7.56 2.55
C ALA A 205 9.65 6.73 2.74
N VAL A 206 9.95 5.94 1.73
CA VAL A 206 11.20 5.18 1.60
C VAL A 206 12.06 5.94 0.60
N LEU A 207 13.23 6.39 1.01
CA LEU A 207 14.19 7.10 0.18
C LEU A 207 15.35 6.17 -0.16
N TYR A 208 15.74 6.12 -1.43
CA TYR A 208 16.77 5.23 -1.97
C TYR A 208 18.02 6.03 -2.32
N PHE A 209 19.20 5.57 -1.91
CA PHE A 209 20.48 6.24 -2.14
C PHE A 209 21.46 5.33 -2.87
N ASP A 210 22.23 5.91 -3.81
CA ASP A 210 23.28 5.23 -4.56
C ASP A 210 24.64 5.22 -3.82
N ARG A 211 24.67 5.77 -2.62
CA ARG A 211 25.84 5.84 -1.75
C ARG A 211 25.45 5.90 -0.29
N HIS A 212 26.44 5.68 0.58
CA HIS A 212 26.25 5.88 2.01
C HIS A 212 26.12 7.37 2.34
N VAL A 213 25.11 7.73 3.12
CA VAL A 213 24.83 9.09 3.61
C VAL A 213 24.80 9.06 5.13
N SER A 214 25.51 9.96 5.80
CA SER A 214 25.51 10.01 7.27
C SER A 214 24.15 10.46 7.81
N GLN A 215 23.84 10.09 9.05
CA GLN A 215 22.58 10.52 9.70
C GLN A 215 22.49 12.05 9.83
N GLU A 216 23.65 12.72 10.05
CA GLU A 216 23.72 14.18 10.12
C GLU A 216 23.32 14.81 8.78
N THR A 217 23.85 14.30 7.67
CA THR A 217 23.51 14.77 6.32
C THR A 217 22.02 14.54 6.02
N LEU A 218 21.47 13.36 6.36
CA LEU A 218 20.05 13.08 6.21
C LEU A 218 19.22 14.08 7.03
N SER A 219 19.58 14.30 8.28
CA SER A 219 18.87 15.20 9.18
C SER A 219 18.91 16.66 8.69
N ALA A 220 20.05 17.09 8.13
CA ALA A 220 20.18 18.44 7.57
C ALA A 220 19.23 18.67 6.38
N VAL A 221 19.24 17.75 5.39
CA VAL A 221 18.34 17.87 4.23
C VAL A 221 16.86 17.67 4.62
N PHE A 222 16.63 16.82 5.62
CA PHE A 222 15.29 16.63 6.17
C PHE A 222 14.76 17.88 6.86
N SER A 223 15.59 18.62 7.58
CA SER A 223 15.20 19.88 8.24
C SER A 223 14.58 20.86 7.24
N ASP A 224 15.22 21.08 6.10
CA ASP A 224 14.70 21.95 5.03
C ASP A 224 13.38 21.39 4.43
N THR A 225 13.28 20.07 4.32
CA THR A 225 12.08 19.38 3.85
C THR A 225 10.92 19.57 4.83
N PHE A 226 11.22 19.39 6.13
CA PHE A 226 10.23 19.56 7.20
C PHE A 226 9.77 21.03 7.32
N ASP A 227 10.66 21.99 7.19
CA ASP A 227 10.30 23.41 7.22
C ASP A 227 9.28 23.77 6.13
N ARG A 228 9.43 23.20 4.95
CA ARG A 228 8.46 23.39 3.85
C ARG A 228 7.15 22.70 4.13
N TRP A 229 7.22 21.48 4.66
CA TRP A 229 6.07 20.71 5.11
C TRP A 229 5.29 21.47 6.15
N SER A 230 5.96 21.91 7.20
CA SER A 230 5.38 22.62 8.35
C SER A 230 4.65 23.89 7.91
N ARG A 231 5.33 24.75 7.14
CA ARG A 231 4.71 26.00 6.61
C ARG A 231 3.52 25.73 5.71
N SER A 232 3.53 24.65 4.92
CA SER A 232 2.41 24.32 4.06
C SER A 232 1.23 23.78 4.84
N ILE A 233 1.47 22.92 5.82
CA ILE A 233 0.43 22.40 6.72
C ILE A 233 -0.19 23.52 7.54
N GLU A 234 0.64 24.39 8.13
CA GLU A 234 0.17 25.52 8.92
C GLU A 234 -0.75 26.44 8.12
N ARG A 235 -0.40 26.74 6.87
CA ARG A 235 -1.27 27.54 5.97
C ARG A 235 -2.61 26.87 5.67
N SER A 236 -2.62 25.55 5.55
CA SER A 236 -3.84 24.80 5.20
C SER A 236 -4.72 24.48 6.39
N LEU A 237 -4.13 24.15 7.55
CA LEU A 237 -4.84 23.68 8.74
C LEU A 237 -4.81 24.69 9.92
N GLY A 238 -4.14 25.84 9.76
CA GLY A 238 -4.00 26.85 10.81
C GLY A 238 -3.07 26.45 11.96
N ARG A 239 -2.42 25.30 11.89
CA ARG A 239 -1.56 24.74 12.95
C ARG A 239 -0.34 24.05 12.34
N ALA A 240 0.83 24.33 12.89
CA ALA A 240 2.07 23.64 12.49
C ALA A 240 2.14 22.25 13.08
N PRO A 241 2.69 21.26 12.36
CA PRO A 241 2.97 19.95 12.91
C PRO A 241 4.14 20.03 13.89
N LYS A 242 4.10 19.17 14.93
CA LYS A 242 5.16 19.11 15.94
C LYS A 242 6.41 18.45 15.37
N ALA A 243 7.58 19.07 15.55
CA ALA A 243 8.84 18.56 15.02
C ALA A 243 9.19 17.16 15.53
N HIS A 244 8.95 16.88 16.84
CA HIS A 244 9.23 15.57 17.42
C HIS A 244 8.31 14.43 16.95
N ALA A 245 7.24 14.74 16.21
CA ALA A 245 6.36 13.75 15.60
C ALA A 245 6.79 13.40 14.17
N GLN A 246 7.85 14.01 13.68
CA GLN A 246 8.44 13.77 12.37
C GLN A 246 9.75 13.01 12.55
N ASP A 247 10.09 12.16 11.62
CA ASP A 247 11.28 11.34 11.76
C ASP A 247 11.93 11.03 10.40
N ILE A 248 13.26 10.95 10.41
CA ILE A 248 14.04 10.35 9.35
C ILE A 248 15.15 9.51 9.93
N GLN A 249 15.24 8.25 9.53
CA GLN A 249 16.24 7.32 10.01
C GLN A 249 16.70 6.38 8.91
N HIS A 250 17.91 5.83 9.06
CA HIS A 250 18.35 4.74 8.21
C HIS A 250 17.49 3.49 8.44
N ALA A 251 17.16 2.80 7.37
CA ALA A 251 16.65 1.44 7.48
C ALA A 251 17.81 0.53 7.95
N ARG A 252 17.59 -0.24 9.01
CA ARG A 252 18.61 -1.13 9.58
C ARG A 252 18.90 -2.32 8.68
N ASP A 253 17.87 -2.77 7.97
CA ASP A 253 17.95 -3.91 7.06
C ASP A 253 16.81 -3.89 6.02
N ARG A 254 16.81 -4.88 5.12
CA ARG A 254 15.74 -5.04 4.13
C ARG A 254 14.37 -5.37 4.74
N ASP A 255 14.36 -5.93 5.93
CA ASP A 255 13.13 -6.24 6.65
C ASP A 255 12.48 -4.98 7.23
N ASP A 256 13.27 -3.99 7.65
CA ASP A 256 12.77 -2.66 8.00
C ASP A 256 12.10 -1.99 6.81
N VAL A 257 12.74 -1.98 5.64
CA VAL A 257 12.16 -1.44 4.39
C VAL A 257 10.85 -2.14 4.05
N ARG A 258 10.84 -3.47 4.12
CA ARG A 258 9.64 -4.29 3.86
C ARG A 258 8.53 -4.00 4.87
N THR A 259 8.87 -3.92 6.16
CA THR A 259 7.89 -3.63 7.23
C THR A 259 7.30 -2.23 7.06
N TYR A 260 8.13 -1.26 6.71
CA TYR A 260 7.71 0.12 6.45
C TYR A 260 6.82 0.21 5.21
N ALA A 261 7.20 -0.46 4.13
CA ALA A 261 6.37 -0.57 2.93
C ALA A 261 5.07 -1.34 3.19
N ILE A 262 5.10 -2.37 4.05
CA ILE A 262 3.90 -3.11 4.46
C ILE A 262 2.96 -2.20 5.26
N LYS A 263 3.44 -1.42 6.21
CA LYS A 263 2.62 -0.43 6.94
C LYS A 263 2.03 0.58 5.96
N ALA A 264 2.86 1.07 5.07
CA ALA A 264 2.49 2.03 4.05
C ALA A 264 1.41 1.54 3.07
N PHE A 265 1.31 0.23 2.86
CA PHE A 265 0.27 -0.39 2.02
C PHE A 265 -0.80 -1.13 2.84
N ALA A 266 -0.75 -1.03 4.17
CA ALA A 266 -1.68 -1.72 5.05
C ALA A 266 -3.01 -0.98 5.13
N MET A 267 -3.89 -1.22 4.18
CA MET A 267 -5.31 -0.95 4.36
C MET A 267 -6.00 -1.95 5.30
N ASP A 268 -5.24 -2.86 5.92
CA ASP A 268 -5.80 -3.81 6.90
C ASP A 268 -6.36 -3.10 8.16
N ALA A 269 -5.95 -1.86 8.41
CA ALA A 269 -6.46 -1.05 9.52
C ALA A 269 -7.86 -0.44 9.29
N LEU A 270 -8.39 -0.50 8.07
CA LEU A 270 -9.73 -0.02 7.75
C LEU A 270 -10.82 -1.09 7.98
N TRP A 271 -10.44 -2.31 8.36
CA TRP A 271 -11.34 -3.46 8.50
C TRP A 271 -11.23 -4.15 9.89
N VAL A 272 -10.80 -3.42 10.92
CA VAL A 272 -10.86 -3.87 12.31
C VAL A 272 -11.91 -3.09 13.07
#